data_c1497e044ee9d4dd8f7b7fcff6a5e7ea
#
_entry.id   c1497e044ee9d4dd8f7b7fcff6a5e7ea
#
_cell.length_a   1.000
_cell.length_b   1.000
_cell.length_c   1.000
_cell.angle_alpha   90.00
_cell.angle_beta   90.00
_cell.angle_gamma   90.00
#
_symmetry.space_group_name_H-M   'P 1'
#
loop_
_entity.id
_entity.type
_entity.pdbx_description
1 polymer ?
#
loop_
_entity_poly.entity_id
_entity_poly.type
_entity_poly.pdbx_seq_one_letter_code
_entity_poly.pdbx_strand_id
1 'polypeptide(L)'
;MAESHVLSGLVAKRAELAGEVEHHRGELHRLADALSHVDATIRLFDPSYAVGAIAARTRGSRHLWFGPGECQRLVLEVLRDAIEPLSGRALAQAVAARKGLEDRRDVLAAVQKSASAVLRRLVAKGVVRRQALADGTPVWQRG
;
A
#
# COMPACT_ATOMS: atom_id res chain seq x y z
N MET A 1 -5.47 -6.20 41.81
CA MET A 1 -5.63 -4.77 41.36
C MET A 1 -5.13 -4.56 39.93
N ALA A 2 -3.99 -5.12 39.50
CA ALA A 2 -3.49 -4.98 38.11
C ALA A 2 -4.39 -5.62 37.06
N GLU A 3 -5.00 -6.77 37.32
CA GLU A 3 -5.90 -7.48 36.39
C GLU A 3 -7.14 -6.67 36.02
N SER A 4 -7.68 -5.87 36.95
CA SER A 4 -8.84 -5.01 36.70
C SER A 4 -8.55 -3.92 35.65
N HIS A 5 -7.36 -3.33 35.67
CA HIS A 5 -6.98 -2.30 34.69
C HIS A 5 -6.76 -2.89 33.30
N VAL A 6 -6.17 -4.09 33.21
CA VAL A 6 -5.99 -4.79 31.93
C VAL A 6 -7.34 -5.14 31.33
N LEU A 7 -8.25 -5.68 32.14
CA LEU A 7 -9.60 -6.03 31.68
C LEU A 7 -10.37 -4.78 31.20
N SER A 8 -10.31 -3.69 31.95
CA SER A 8 -10.93 -2.41 31.55
C SER A 8 -10.37 -1.90 30.23
N GLY A 9 -9.05 -1.97 30.03
CA GLY A 9 -8.42 -1.59 28.77
C GLY A 9 -8.85 -2.46 27.59
N LEU A 10 -8.94 -3.78 27.78
CA LEU A 10 -9.43 -4.71 26.76
C LEU A 10 -10.91 -4.49 26.42
N VAL A 11 -11.75 -4.23 27.40
CA VAL A 11 -13.17 -3.90 27.21
C VAL A 11 -13.31 -2.61 26.39
N ALA A 12 -12.56 -1.58 26.74
CA ALA A 12 -12.56 -0.32 26.00
C ALA A 12 -12.10 -0.53 24.53
N LYS A 13 -11.00 -1.26 24.33
CA LYS A 13 -10.51 -1.55 22.97
C LYS A 13 -11.48 -2.42 22.16
N ARG A 14 -12.14 -3.38 22.79
CA ARG A 14 -13.21 -4.15 22.14
C ARG A 14 -14.36 -3.26 21.68
N ALA A 15 -14.79 -2.32 22.53
CA ALA A 15 -15.88 -1.39 22.19
C ALA A 15 -15.52 -0.48 21.02
N GLU A 16 -14.29 0.04 21.01
CA GLU A 16 -13.76 0.83 19.89
C GLU A 16 -13.78 0.03 18.57
N LEU A 17 -13.19 -1.19 18.58
CA LEU A 17 -13.17 -2.05 17.40
C LEU A 17 -14.57 -2.46 16.94
N ALA A 18 -15.51 -2.68 17.87
CA ALA A 18 -16.90 -2.97 17.53
C ALA A 18 -17.54 -1.77 16.82
N GLY A 19 -17.27 -0.55 17.26
CA GLY A 19 -17.73 0.68 16.59
C GLY A 19 -17.17 0.84 15.18
N GLU A 20 -15.87 0.57 15.00
CA GLU A 20 -15.23 0.58 13.66
C GLU A 20 -15.86 -0.45 12.73
N VAL A 21 -16.11 -1.67 13.22
CA VAL A 21 -16.77 -2.73 12.44
C VAL A 21 -18.17 -2.29 11.98
N GLU A 22 -18.98 -1.71 12.86
CA GLU A 22 -20.31 -1.22 12.49
C GLU A 22 -20.24 -0.06 11.49
N HIS A 23 -19.31 0.86 11.67
CA HIS A 23 -19.06 1.94 10.71
C HIS A 23 -18.72 1.39 9.31
N HIS A 24 -17.78 0.46 9.23
CA HIS A 24 -17.38 -0.13 7.95
C HIS A 24 -18.49 -0.99 7.31
N ARG A 25 -19.32 -1.65 8.12
CA ARG A 25 -20.52 -2.34 7.63
C ARG A 25 -21.51 -1.37 7.00
N GLY A 26 -21.76 -0.22 7.62
CA GLY A 26 -22.59 0.83 7.06
C GLY A 26 -22.06 1.37 5.72
N GLU A 27 -20.76 1.62 5.65
CA GLU A 27 -20.11 2.06 4.40
C GLU A 27 -20.19 0.98 3.30
N LEU A 28 -20.00 -0.30 3.66
CA LEU A 28 -20.14 -1.41 2.73
C LEU A 28 -21.56 -1.49 2.16
N HIS A 29 -22.57 -1.37 3.02
CA HIS A 29 -23.98 -1.39 2.61
C HIS A 29 -24.29 -0.24 1.64
N ARG A 30 -23.89 0.98 1.99
CA ARG A 30 -24.06 2.16 1.12
C ARG A 30 -23.38 1.99 -0.25
N LEU A 31 -22.19 1.39 -0.30
CA LEU A 31 -21.48 1.14 -1.56
C LEU A 31 -22.17 0.03 -2.38
N ALA A 32 -22.71 -1.00 -1.73
CA ALA A 32 -23.46 -2.07 -2.39
C ALA A 32 -24.74 -1.54 -3.03
N ASP A 33 -25.47 -0.67 -2.34
CA ASP A 33 -26.66 -0.01 -2.88
C ASP A 33 -26.32 0.87 -4.08
N ALA A 34 -25.25 1.67 -3.98
CA ALA A 34 -24.79 2.51 -5.09
C ALA A 34 -24.40 1.67 -6.31
N LEU A 35 -23.70 0.53 -6.10
CA LEU A 35 -23.35 -0.39 -7.17
C LEU A 35 -24.61 -0.99 -7.83
N SER A 36 -25.58 -1.41 -7.03
CA SER A 36 -26.87 -1.95 -7.54
C SER A 36 -27.62 -0.92 -8.40
N HIS A 37 -27.62 0.36 -8.00
CA HIS A 37 -28.23 1.43 -8.80
C HIS A 37 -27.50 1.64 -10.14
N VAL A 38 -26.17 1.59 -10.15
CA VAL A 38 -25.38 1.69 -11.40
C VAL A 38 -25.65 0.49 -12.30
N ASP A 39 -25.68 -0.72 -11.76
CA ASP A 39 -25.99 -1.94 -12.50
C ASP A 39 -27.39 -1.89 -13.13
N ALA A 40 -28.38 -1.41 -12.38
CA ALA A 40 -29.73 -1.20 -12.88
C ALA A 40 -29.76 -0.16 -14.01
N THR A 41 -29.01 0.92 -13.87
CA THR A 41 -28.91 1.96 -14.90
C THR A 41 -28.27 1.42 -16.18
N ILE A 42 -27.19 0.63 -16.09
CA ILE A 42 -26.57 0.00 -17.26
C ILE A 42 -27.58 -0.87 -18.01
N ARG A 43 -28.37 -1.67 -17.30
CA ARG A 43 -29.43 -2.52 -17.92
C ARG A 43 -30.56 -1.74 -18.57
N LEU A 44 -30.79 -0.49 -18.16
CA LEU A 44 -31.75 0.38 -18.85
C LEU A 44 -31.24 0.79 -20.24
N PHE A 45 -29.92 0.98 -20.41
CA PHE A 45 -29.33 1.32 -21.71
C PHE A 45 -29.07 0.08 -22.57
N ASP A 46 -28.65 -1.01 -21.98
CA ASP A 46 -28.44 -2.30 -22.66
C ASP A 46 -28.88 -3.46 -21.74
N PRO A 47 -30.09 -3.99 -21.93
CA PRO A 47 -30.63 -5.10 -21.15
C PRO A 47 -29.79 -6.38 -21.25
N SER A 48 -29.02 -6.55 -22.32
CA SER A 48 -28.19 -7.74 -22.56
C SER A 48 -26.79 -7.63 -21.92
N TYR A 49 -26.41 -6.47 -21.40
CA TYR A 49 -25.09 -6.25 -20.88
C TYR A 49 -24.82 -7.09 -19.62
N ALA A 50 -23.72 -7.86 -19.65
CA ALA A 50 -23.32 -8.73 -18.55
C ALA A 50 -22.62 -7.92 -17.43
N VAL A 51 -23.37 -7.18 -16.61
CA VAL A 51 -22.81 -6.33 -15.53
C VAL A 51 -21.94 -7.11 -14.55
N GLY A 52 -22.24 -8.40 -14.32
CA GLY A 52 -21.43 -9.27 -13.47
C GLY A 52 -20.04 -9.60 -14.03
N ALA A 53 -19.80 -9.37 -15.33
CA ALA A 53 -18.49 -9.55 -15.96
C ALA A 53 -17.58 -8.32 -15.82
N ILE A 54 -18.10 -7.20 -15.31
CA ILE A 54 -17.30 -5.98 -15.08
C ILE A 54 -16.34 -6.24 -13.92
N ALA A 55 -15.04 -6.31 -14.23
CA ALA A 55 -14.02 -6.46 -13.21
C ALA A 55 -13.98 -5.23 -12.30
N ALA A 56 -13.99 -5.45 -10.99
CA ALA A 56 -13.81 -4.38 -10.02
C ALA A 56 -12.46 -3.68 -10.26
N ARG A 57 -12.47 -2.37 -10.42
CA ARG A 57 -11.24 -1.58 -10.37
C ARG A 57 -10.72 -1.63 -8.95
N THR A 58 -9.67 -2.40 -8.72
CA THR A 58 -8.92 -2.29 -7.47
C THR A 58 -8.44 -0.84 -7.33
N ARG A 59 -9.00 -0.11 -6.37
CA ARG A 59 -8.31 1.09 -5.88
C ARG A 59 -6.92 0.60 -5.51
N GLY A 60 -5.91 1.04 -6.25
CA GLY A 60 -4.53 0.75 -5.87
C GLY A 60 -4.43 1.04 -4.38
N SER A 61 -4.00 0.07 -3.59
CA SER A 61 -3.91 0.21 -2.15
C SER A 61 -3.09 1.48 -1.89
N ARG A 62 -3.78 2.57 -1.53
CA ARG A 62 -3.09 3.77 -1.05
C ARG A 62 -2.31 3.28 0.14
N HIS A 63 -1.03 3.35 0.00
CA HIS A 63 -0.01 2.81 0.87
C HIS A 63 -0.39 2.95 2.35
N LEU A 64 -0.95 1.89 2.92
CA LEU A 64 -1.24 1.77 4.35
C LEU A 64 0.02 1.97 5.22
N TRP A 65 1.20 1.81 4.60
CA TRP A 65 2.49 1.82 5.29
C TRP A 65 3.18 3.19 5.31
N PHE A 66 2.84 4.10 4.39
CA PHE A 66 3.55 5.38 4.22
C PHE A 66 2.59 6.56 4.18
N GLY A 67 2.91 7.59 4.93
CA GLY A 67 2.27 8.90 4.80
C GLY A 67 2.65 9.62 3.48
N PRO A 68 2.02 10.75 3.18
CA PRO A 68 2.33 11.53 1.98
C PRO A 68 3.82 11.90 1.91
N GLY A 69 4.49 11.51 0.81
CA GLY A 69 5.92 11.78 0.59
C GLY A 69 6.90 10.94 1.42
N GLU A 70 6.45 10.21 2.43
CA GLU A 70 7.30 9.46 3.34
C GLU A 70 8.10 8.35 2.64
N CYS A 71 7.47 7.58 1.75
CA CYS A 71 8.16 6.56 0.98
C CYS A 71 9.29 7.15 0.12
N GLN A 72 9.06 8.29 -0.53
CA GLN A 72 10.08 8.97 -1.31
C GLN A 72 11.25 9.44 -0.44
N ARG A 73 10.96 10.03 0.72
CA ARG A 73 11.99 10.46 1.67
C ARG A 73 12.85 9.29 2.13
N LEU A 74 12.23 8.18 2.55
CA LEU A 74 12.94 6.99 3.00
C LEU A 74 13.79 6.34 1.88
N VAL A 75 13.27 6.27 0.65
CA VAL A 75 14.02 5.78 -0.52
C VAL A 75 15.27 6.63 -0.76
N LEU A 76 15.15 7.96 -0.72
CA LEU A 76 16.27 8.87 -0.92
C LEU A 76 17.29 8.77 0.22
N GLU A 77 16.85 8.62 1.46
CA GLU A 77 17.73 8.42 2.62
C GLU A 77 18.53 7.13 2.48
N VAL A 78 17.87 6.01 2.12
CA VAL A 78 18.53 4.71 1.91
C VAL A 78 19.56 4.80 0.78
N LEU A 79 19.20 5.41 -0.35
CA LEU A 79 20.13 5.55 -1.49
C LEU A 79 21.28 6.51 -1.20
N ARG A 80 21.07 7.51 -0.34
CA ARG A 80 22.13 8.43 0.08
C ARG A 80 23.18 7.72 0.94
N ASP A 81 22.74 6.83 1.82
CA ASP A 81 23.60 6.16 2.78
C ASP A 81 24.19 4.86 2.21
N ALA A 82 23.70 4.40 1.05
CA ALA A 82 24.21 3.21 0.37
C ALA A 82 25.57 3.50 -0.29
N ILE A 83 26.54 2.61 -0.04
CA ILE A 83 27.87 2.67 -0.65
C ILE A 83 27.85 2.09 -2.07
N GLU A 84 27.01 1.07 -2.30
CA GLU A 84 26.86 0.37 -3.56
C GLU A 84 25.44 0.52 -4.12
N PRO A 85 25.25 0.35 -5.44
CA PRO A 85 23.92 0.31 -6.02
C PRO A 85 23.04 -0.78 -5.42
N LEU A 86 21.78 -0.47 -5.10
CA LEU A 86 20.87 -1.40 -4.43
C LEU A 86 19.87 -2.01 -5.42
N SER A 87 19.63 -3.31 -5.30
CA SER A 87 18.53 -3.98 -5.99
C SER A 87 17.19 -3.52 -5.38
N GLY A 88 16.09 -3.68 -6.14
CA GLY A 88 14.75 -3.32 -5.65
C GLY A 88 14.35 -4.04 -4.36
N ARG A 89 14.79 -5.28 -4.19
CA ARG A 89 14.55 -6.05 -2.97
C ARG A 89 15.36 -5.51 -1.79
N ALA A 90 16.66 -5.28 -1.98
CA ALA A 90 17.53 -4.73 -0.94
C ALA A 90 17.05 -3.34 -0.49
N LEU A 91 16.65 -2.50 -1.45
CA LEU A 91 16.06 -1.19 -1.16
C LEU A 91 14.75 -1.32 -0.35
N ALA A 92 13.87 -2.24 -0.73
CA ALA A 92 12.61 -2.45 0.00
C ALA A 92 12.85 -2.92 1.44
N GLN A 93 13.81 -3.82 1.65
CA GLN A 93 14.21 -4.27 2.99
C GLN A 93 14.77 -3.12 3.83
N ALA A 94 15.65 -2.31 3.26
CA ALA A 94 16.21 -1.15 3.96
C ALA A 94 15.16 -0.09 4.30
N VAL A 95 14.22 0.17 3.41
CA VAL A 95 13.09 1.09 3.63
C VAL A 95 12.15 0.55 4.72
N ALA A 96 11.82 -0.75 4.67
CA ALA A 96 10.98 -1.40 5.68
C ALA A 96 11.63 -1.34 7.08
N ALA A 97 12.93 -1.64 7.16
CA ALA A 97 13.68 -1.56 8.41
C ALA A 97 13.69 -0.14 9.00
N ARG A 98 13.89 0.90 8.18
CA ARG A 98 13.83 2.29 8.64
C ARG A 98 12.45 2.73 9.10
N LYS A 99 11.42 2.19 8.49
CA LYS A 99 10.03 2.43 8.90
C LYS A 99 9.64 1.64 10.15
N GLY A 100 10.44 0.65 10.57
CA GLY A 100 10.12 -0.25 11.67
C GLY A 100 9.03 -1.28 11.31
N LEU A 101 8.94 -1.65 10.03
CA LEU A 101 8.01 -2.66 9.56
C LEU A 101 8.60 -4.06 9.73
N GLU A 102 7.74 -5.04 9.99
CA GLU A 102 8.14 -6.44 10.09
C GLU A 102 8.68 -6.96 8.76
N ASP A 103 9.70 -7.81 8.82
CA ASP A 103 10.29 -8.50 7.65
C ASP A 103 9.41 -9.69 7.22
N ARG A 104 8.19 -9.37 6.80
CA ARG A 104 7.22 -10.33 6.26
C ARG A 104 7.14 -10.19 4.74
N ARG A 105 6.95 -11.31 4.07
CA ARG A 105 6.92 -11.38 2.60
C ARG A 105 5.87 -10.44 1.98
N ASP A 106 4.68 -10.39 2.55
CA ASP A 106 3.58 -9.55 2.09
C ASP A 106 3.87 -8.05 2.29
N VAL A 107 4.45 -7.69 3.43
CA VAL A 107 4.88 -6.32 3.74
C VAL A 107 5.98 -5.88 2.78
N LEU A 108 7.02 -6.69 2.61
CA LEU A 108 8.12 -6.39 1.69
C LEU A 108 7.65 -6.25 0.24
N ALA A 109 6.74 -7.10 -0.22
CA ALA A 109 6.17 -6.97 -1.57
C ALA A 109 5.41 -5.64 -1.75
N ALA A 110 4.64 -5.22 -0.76
CA ALA A 110 3.94 -3.94 -0.76
C ALA A 110 4.91 -2.75 -0.74
N VAL A 111 5.94 -2.80 0.11
CA VAL A 111 7.00 -1.78 0.19
C VAL A 111 7.76 -1.71 -1.12
N GLN A 112 8.13 -2.85 -1.71
CA GLN A 112 8.84 -2.90 -2.99
C GLN A 112 8.02 -2.30 -4.13
N LYS A 113 6.72 -2.55 -4.17
CA LYS A 113 5.81 -1.94 -5.15
C LYS A 113 5.78 -0.42 -5.00
N SER A 114 5.70 0.08 -3.77
CA SER A 114 5.72 1.50 -3.46
C SER A 114 7.03 2.16 -3.84
N ALA A 115 8.15 1.56 -3.44
CA ALA A 115 9.49 2.03 -3.74
C ALA A 115 9.75 2.04 -5.25
N SER A 116 9.30 1.02 -5.99
CA SER A 116 9.42 0.96 -7.46
C SER A 116 8.69 2.10 -8.16
N ALA A 117 7.51 2.49 -7.67
CA ALA A 117 6.78 3.63 -8.21
C ALA A 117 7.51 4.96 -7.95
N VAL A 118 8.13 5.10 -6.77
CA VAL A 118 8.97 6.26 -6.42
C VAL A 118 10.22 6.30 -7.30
N LEU A 119 10.94 5.17 -7.41
CA LEU A 119 12.17 5.08 -8.20
C LEU A 119 11.94 5.48 -9.67
N ARG A 120 10.86 5.01 -10.29
CA ARG A 120 10.52 5.42 -11.67
C ARG A 120 10.42 6.93 -11.82
N ARG A 121 9.76 7.61 -10.85
CA ARG A 121 9.63 9.07 -10.85
C ARG A 121 10.97 9.77 -10.62
N LEU A 122 11.81 9.25 -9.73
CA LEU A 122 13.11 9.81 -9.42
C LEU A 122 14.11 9.64 -10.58
N VAL A 123 14.06 8.51 -11.29
CA VAL A 123 14.84 8.28 -12.50
C VAL A 123 14.41 9.24 -13.62
N ALA A 124 13.10 9.43 -13.84
CA ALA A 124 12.59 10.39 -14.81
C ALA A 124 13.01 11.84 -14.51
N LYS A 125 13.22 12.17 -13.22
CA LYS A 125 13.72 13.48 -12.78
C LYS A 125 15.25 13.59 -12.77
N GLY A 126 15.98 12.53 -13.10
CA GLY A 126 17.45 12.51 -13.07
C GLY A 126 18.06 12.49 -11.65
N VAL A 127 17.27 12.30 -10.61
CA VAL A 127 17.74 12.26 -9.21
C VAL A 127 18.37 10.92 -8.84
N VAL A 128 17.92 9.86 -9.49
CA VAL A 128 18.39 8.48 -9.28
C VAL A 128 18.77 7.88 -10.62
N ARG A 129 19.87 7.14 -10.65
CA ARG A 129 20.32 6.39 -11.83
C ARG A 129 19.95 4.92 -11.69
N ARG A 130 19.39 4.36 -12.76
CA ARG A 130 19.16 2.93 -12.90
C ARG A 130 20.30 2.32 -13.71
N GLN A 131 20.86 1.23 -13.21
CA GLN A 131 21.85 0.40 -13.88
C GLN A 131 21.37 -1.06 -13.92
N ALA A 132 22.00 -1.89 -14.72
CA ALA A 132 21.80 -3.33 -14.71
C ALA A 132 23.12 -4.01 -14.34
N LEU A 133 23.05 -4.99 -13.45
CA LEU A 133 24.16 -5.88 -13.16
C LEU A 133 24.44 -6.83 -14.37
N ALA A 134 25.55 -7.55 -14.32
CA ALA A 134 25.91 -8.51 -15.37
C ALA A 134 24.86 -9.61 -15.62
N ASP A 135 24.07 -9.95 -14.60
CA ASP A 135 22.94 -10.89 -14.65
C ASP A 135 21.61 -10.26 -15.15
N GLY A 136 21.63 -8.97 -15.50
CA GLY A 136 20.45 -8.20 -15.91
C GLY A 136 19.60 -7.66 -14.77
N THR A 137 19.96 -7.91 -13.50
CA THR A 137 19.22 -7.41 -12.34
C THR A 137 19.29 -5.88 -12.29
N PRO A 138 18.16 -5.16 -12.24
CA PRO A 138 18.17 -3.71 -12.12
C PRO A 138 18.61 -3.29 -10.70
N VAL A 139 19.49 -2.30 -10.66
CA VAL A 139 19.97 -1.67 -9.44
C VAL A 139 19.87 -0.16 -9.55
N TRP A 140 19.77 0.51 -8.43
CA TRP A 140 19.62 1.95 -8.33
C TRP A 140 20.67 2.55 -7.43
N GLN A 141 21.12 3.72 -7.78
CA GLN A 141 22.03 4.55 -6.99
C GLN A 141 21.64 6.03 -7.11
N ARG A 142 22.14 6.84 -6.20
CA ARG A 142 22.00 8.29 -6.31
C ARG A 142 22.67 8.80 -7.58
N GLY A 143 22.01 9.73 -8.27
CA GLY A 143 22.54 10.42 -9.46
C GLY A 143 23.60 11.45 -9.12
#